data_629a234ae338e2e6cb083dc941690804
#
_entry.id   629a234ae338e2e6cb083dc941690804
#
_cell.length_a   1.000
_cell.length_b   1.000
_cell.length_c   1.000
_cell.angle_alpha   90.00
_cell.angle_beta   90.00
_cell.angle_gamma   90.00
#
_symmetry.space_group_name_H-M   'P 1'
#
loop_
_entity.id
_entity.type
_entity.pdbx_description
1 polymer ?
#
loop_
_entity_poly.entity_id
_entity_poly.type
_entity_poly.pdbx_seq_one_letter_code
_entity_poly.pdbx_strand_id
1 'polypeptide(L)'
;SQIFLKDDDETIYTNPYYVHYIRMTGAQHVAKSRIESSFSTLVGAKKEDILKHSNITDHQGNKVAITDVEVDEAGKKVTYIGDFSDTQHPYTVSYNSDRFTTRSSWRLKDETYSYDGPLGATLKEDGKRVDLTLWSPSADKVSVVVYDKKDPEKVVGTVALEKGEKGTWKQTLDANSGLGISNYTGYYYHYQIERQGKTVLVLDPYAKSLAAWNSDLAKTDAAHKVAKAAFVDPAKLGPQDLTYGKIRNFKSREDAVIYEAHV
;
A
#
# COMPACT_ATOMS: atom_id res chain seq x y z
N SER A 1 18.24 37.72 4.56
CA SER A 1 19.25 38.80 4.34
C SER A 1 19.04 39.89 5.38
N GLN A 2 20.09 40.46 5.90
CA GLN A 2 20.06 41.63 6.76
C GLN A 2 20.15 42.87 5.89
N ILE A 3 19.31 43.87 6.14
CA ILE A 3 19.34 45.16 5.46
C ILE A 3 19.51 46.22 6.56
N PHE A 4 20.51 47.07 6.37
CA PHE A 4 20.70 48.22 7.21
C PHE A 4 20.14 49.47 6.50
N LEU A 5 19.35 50.23 7.19
CA LEU A 5 18.91 51.51 6.65
C LEU A 5 20.02 52.56 6.77
N LYS A 6 20.15 53.34 5.70
CA LYS A 6 21.04 54.49 5.63
C LYS A 6 20.18 55.70 5.22
N ASP A 7 20.34 56.80 5.94
CA ASP A 7 19.68 58.06 5.56
C ASP A 7 20.55 58.90 4.63
N ASP A 8 20.04 60.05 4.26
CA ASP A 8 20.71 60.94 3.35
C ASP A 8 22.01 61.57 3.90
N ASP A 9 22.17 61.50 5.21
CA ASP A 9 23.39 61.97 5.93
C ASP A 9 24.42 60.81 6.13
N GLU A 10 24.22 59.70 5.44
CA GLU A 10 25.06 58.50 5.53
C GLU A 10 25.07 57.80 6.91
N THR A 11 24.15 58.16 7.81
CA THR A 11 23.98 57.50 9.10
C THR A 11 23.45 56.12 8.93
N ILE A 12 24.20 55.07 9.36
CA ILE A 12 23.75 53.69 9.32
C ILE A 12 23.05 53.38 10.64
N TYR A 13 21.77 53.00 10.55
CA TYR A 13 21.01 52.53 11.72
C TYR A 13 21.53 51.14 12.14
N THR A 14 21.88 51.00 13.40
CA THR A 14 22.50 49.76 13.94
C THR A 14 21.58 48.55 14.06
N ASN A 15 20.26 48.77 14.00
CA ASN A 15 19.30 47.68 14.05
C ASN A 15 19.03 47.15 12.62
N PRO A 16 19.46 45.92 12.28
CA PRO A 16 19.23 45.38 10.97
C PRO A 16 17.75 45.04 10.76
N TYR A 17 17.26 45.35 9.59
CA TYR A 17 15.98 44.85 9.11
C TYR A 17 16.19 43.47 8.47
N TYR A 18 15.39 42.51 8.88
CA TYR A 18 15.41 41.18 8.30
C TYR A 18 14.34 41.06 7.22
N VAL A 19 14.75 40.82 5.99
CA VAL A 19 13.81 40.51 4.91
C VAL A 19 13.56 39.03 4.92
N HIS A 20 12.35 38.66 5.26
CA HIS A 20 11.87 37.29 5.21
C HIS A 20 11.16 37.05 3.88
N TYR A 21 11.74 36.17 3.05
CA TYR A 21 11.07 35.75 1.80
C TYR A 21 10.19 34.54 2.11
N ILE A 22 8.93 34.64 1.73
CA ILE A 22 8.01 33.50 1.73
C ILE A 22 8.45 32.54 0.63
N ARG A 23 9.02 31.41 1.02
CA ARG A 23 9.52 30.37 0.13
C ARG A 23 8.89 29.04 0.52
N MET A 24 8.33 28.33 -0.45
CA MET A 24 7.87 26.96 -0.24
C MET A 24 9.09 26.05 -0.07
N THR A 25 9.02 25.11 0.88
CA THR A 25 10.11 24.20 1.23
C THR A 25 9.76 22.73 1.06
N GLY A 26 8.49 22.41 0.82
CA GLY A 26 8.03 21.06 0.59
C GLY A 26 6.53 20.99 0.35
N ALA A 27 6.07 19.85 -0.16
CA ALA A 27 4.66 19.57 -0.35
C ALA A 27 4.35 18.09 -0.09
N GLN A 28 3.19 17.81 0.53
CA GLN A 28 2.72 16.47 0.85
C GLN A 28 1.22 16.33 0.58
N HIS A 29 0.83 15.23 -0.04
CA HIS A 29 -0.57 14.86 -0.24
C HIS A 29 -1.06 14.13 1.02
N VAL A 30 -1.94 14.75 1.80
CA VAL A 30 -2.31 14.30 3.15
C VAL A 30 -3.71 13.70 3.23
N ALA A 31 -4.61 14.07 2.32
CA ALA A 31 -5.96 13.51 2.19
C ALA A 31 -6.47 13.69 0.77
N LYS A 32 -7.53 13.00 0.38
CA LYS A 32 -8.16 13.13 -0.96
C LYS A 32 -8.56 14.57 -1.33
N SER A 33 -8.80 15.40 -0.33
CA SER A 33 -9.17 16.80 -0.51
C SER A 33 -8.09 17.80 -0.07
N ARG A 34 -6.89 17.34 0.36
CA ARG A 34 -5.91 18.20 1.04
C ARG A 34 -4.48 17.92 0.60
N ILE A 35 -3.78 18.98 0.21
CA ILE A 35 -2.33 18.99 0.02
C ILE A 35 -1.75 20.03 0.96
N GLU A 36 -0.78 19.63 1.79
CA GLU A 36 -0.04 20.53 2.68
C GLU A 36 1.30 20.92 2.05
N SER A 37 1.62 22.21 2.11
CA SER A 37 2.96 22.71 1.77
C SER A 37 3.60 23.40 2.96
N SER A 38 4.89 23.13 3.15
CA SER A 38 5.70 23.79 4.18
C SER A 38 6.36 25.03 3.59
N PHE A 39 6.56 26.05 4.43
CA PHE A 39 7.17 27.31 4.06
C PHE A 39 8.27 27.73 5.02
N SER A 40 9.20 28.58 4.56
CA SER A 40 10.25 29.17 5.38
C SER A 40 9.67 30.09 6.44
N THR A 41 8.66 30.87 6.05
CA THR A 41 7.86 31.75 6.90
C THR A 41 6.52 32.02 6.22
N LEU A 42 5.49 32.36 6.98
CA LEU A 42 4.20 32.84 6.49
C LEU A 42 3.80 34.15 7.17
N VAL A 43 4.75 34.82 7.81
CA VAL A 43 4.50 36.13 8.46
C VAL A 43 3.98 37.12 7.44
N GLY A 44 2.77 37.66 7.71
CA GLY A 44 2.07 38.59 6.84
C GLY A 44 1.48 38.00 5.56
N ALA A 45 1.49 36.67 5.40
CA ALA A 45 0.88 36.00 4.27
C ALA A 45 -0.65 36.10 4.34
N LYS A 46 -1.27 36.60 3.28
CA LYS A 46 -2.72 36.61 3.14
C LYS A 46 -3.17 35.46 2.25
N LYS A 47 -4.34 34.91 2.58
CA LYS A 47 -4.95 33.79 1.87
C LYS A 47 -5.10 34.09 0.37
N GLU A 48 -5.52 35.28 0.02
CA GLU A 48 -5.72 35.71 -1.36
C GLU A 48 -4.40 35.77 -2.14
N ASP A 49 -3.32 36.18 -1.48
CA ASP A 49 -1.99 36.24 -2.10
C ASP A 49 -1.44 34.84 -2.31
N ILE A 50 -1.64 33.93 -1.35
CA ILE A 50 -1.25 32.53 -1.49
C ILE A 50 -2.00 31.89 -2.67
N LEU A 51 -3.33 32.04 -2.75
CA LEU A 51 -4.14 31.52 -3.86
C LEU A 51 -3.68 32.05 -5.21
N LYS A 52 -3.46 33.37 -5.30
CA LYS A 52 -3.06 34.03 -6.54
C LYS A 52 -1.71 33.51 -7.09
N HIS A 53 -0.79 33.18 -6.20
CA HIS A 53 0.58 32.79 -6.58
C HIS A 53 0.82 31.29 -6.57
N SER A 54 -0.22 30.49 -6.21
CA SER A 54 -0.14 29.02 -6.17
C SER A 54 -0.78 28.39 -7.40
N ASN A 55 -0.21 27.26 -7.81
CA ASN A 55 -0.80 26.40 -8.84
C ASN A 55 -0.51 24.93 -8.50
N ILE A 56 -1.48 24.07 -8.79
CA ILE A 56 -1.33 22.63 -8.61
C ILE A 56 -1.61 21.94 -9.94
N THR A 57 -0.72 21.00 -10.31
CA THR A 57 -0.91 20.15 -11.48
C THR A 57 -0.85 18.68 -11.08
N ASP A 58 -1.56 17.82 -11.81
CA ASP A 58 -1.49 16.37 -11.66
C ASP A 58 -0.19 15.79 -12.28
N HIS A 59 -0.06 14.46 -12.24
CA HIS A 59 1.09 13.74 -12.79
C HIS A 59 1.24 13.88 -14.31
N GLN A 60 0.18 14.27 -15.02
CA GLN A 60 0.19 14.53 -16.47
C GLN A 60 0.44 15.99 -16.81
N GLY A 61 0.51 16.87 -15.79
CA GLY A 61 0.69 18.30 -15.96
C GLY A 61 -0.63 19.09 -16.13
N ASN A 62 -1.80 18.45 -16.00
CA ASN A 62 -3.08 19.14 -16.07
C ASN A 62 -3.30 19.96 -14.80
N LYS A 63 -3.83 21.16 -14.97
CA LYS A 63 -4.14 22.05 -13.85
C LYS A 63 -5.29 21.49 -13.01
N VAL A 64 -5.09 21.44 -11.68
CA VAL A 64 -6.12 21.04 -10.71
C VAL A 64 -6.60 22.28 -9.95
N ALA A 65 -7.92 22.40 -9.83
CA ALA A 65 -8.52 23.56 -9.16
C ALA A 65 -8.22 23.52 -7.64
N ILE A 66 -7.78 24.65 -7.11
CA ILE A 66 -7.71 24.92 -5.69
C ILE A 66 -9.01 25.63 -5.31
N THR A 67 -9.84 25.02 -4.47
CA THR A 67 -11.13 25.59 -4.06
C THR A 67 -10.98 26.51 -2.86
N ASP A 68 -10.02 26.24 -2.00
CA ASP A 68 -9.70 27.04 -0.82
C ASP A 68 -8.26 26.79 -0.33
N VAL A 69 -7.78 27.64 0.59
CA VAL A 69 -6.54 27.44 1.35
C VAL A 69 -6.74 27.80 2.80
N GLU A 70 -6.05 27.04 3.68
CA GLU A 70 -5.89 27.33 5.09
C GLU A 70 -4.43 27.70 5.34
N VAL A 71 -4.20 28.82 6.05
CA VAL A 71 -2.85 29.30 6.35
C VAL A 71 -2.61 29.14 7.86
N ASP A 72 -1.63 28.31 8.22
CA ASP A 72 -1.10 28.16 9.56
C ASP A 72 0.25 28.87 9.63
N GLU A 73 0.23 30.13 10.08
CA GLU A 73 1.42 30.97 10.17
C GLU A 73 2.42 30.39 11.19
N ALA A 74 1.95 29.94 12.35
CA ALA A 74 2.79 29.39 13.41
C ALA A 74 3.45 28.08 12.99
N GLY A 75 2.71 27.18 12.35
CA GLY A 75 3.21 25.91 11.80
C GLY A 75 3.95 26.07 10.49
N LYS A 76 3.96 27.27 9.88
CA LYS A 76 4.55 27.55 8.56
C LYS A 76 4.00 26.63 7.47
N LYS A 77 2.71 26.37 7.50
CA LYS A 77 2.01 25.47 6.58
C LYS A 77 0.88 26.16 5.86
N VAL A 78 0.72 25.78 4.62
CA VAL A 78 -0.46 26.09 3.82
C VAL A 78 -1.12 24.78 3.41
N THR A 79 -2.40 24.64 3.70
CA THR A 79 -3.21 23.52 3.24
C THR A 79 -4.06 23.98 2.08
N TYR A 80 -3.80 23.40 0.92
CA TYR A 80 -4.63 23.58 -0.28
C TYR A 80 -5.80 22.61 -0.24
N ILE A 81 -6.99 23.10 -0.50
CA ILE A 81 -8.22 22.32 -0.53
C ILE A 81 -8.67 22.21 -1.99
N GLY A 82 -9.04 21.00 -2.40
CA GLY A 82 -9.44 20.69 -3.77
C GLY A 82 -9.85 19.22 -3.90
N ASP A 83 -10.01 18.75 -5.12
CA ASP A 83 -10.24 17.33 -5.42
C ASP A 83 -8.91 16.72 -5.91
N PHE A 84 -8.22 16.03 -5.00
CA PHE A 84 -6.91 15.43 -5.24
C PHE A 84 -7.03 13.91 -5.22
N SER A 85 -7.47 13.34 -6.34
CA SER A 85 -7.58 11.90 -6.54
C SER A 85 -6.23 11.20 -6.40
N ASP A 86 -6.22 10.01 -5.78
CA ASP A 86 -5.03 9.16 -5.71
C ASP A 86 -4.54 8.68 -7.08
N THR A 87 -5.45 8.52 -8.05
CA THR A 87 -5.10 8.11 -9.42
C THR A 87 -4.35 9.19 -10.22
N GLN A 88 -4.42 10.43 -9.80
CA GLN A 88 -3.73 11.58 -10.43
C GLN A 88 -2.44 11.97 -9.70
N HIS A 89 -2.10 11.26 -8.62
CA HIS A 89 -0.86 11.43 -7.88
C HIS A 89 0.36 10.95 -8.70
N PRO A 90 1.56 11.56 -8.57
CA PRO A 90 1.89 12.71 -7.72
C PRO A 90 1.42 14.05 -8.28
N TYR A 91 1.06 14.96 -7.38
CA TYR A 91 0.78 16.33 -7.72
C TYR A 91 2.05 17.18 -7.64
N THR A 92 2.11 18.23 -8.46
CA THR A 92 3.16 19.26 -8.34
C THR A 92 2.52 20.53 -7.86
N VAL A 93 2.97 21.03 -6.72
CA VAL A 93 2.57 22.33 -6.17
C VAL A 93 3.63 23.35 -6.51
N SER A 94 3.21 24.50 -7.00
CA SER A 94 4.08 25.66 -7.22
C SER A 94 3.55 26.88 -6.47
N TYR A 95 4.48 27.65 -5.93
CA TYR A 95 4.23 28.98 -5.33
C TYR A 95 5.30 29.93 -5.84
N ASN A 96 4.93 30.92 -6.61
CA ASN A 96 5.86 31.75 -7.39
C ASN A 96 6.81 30.87 -8.22
N SER A 97 8.11 30.97 -7.98
CA SER A 97 9.14 30.16 -8.65
C SER A 97 9.43 28.82 -7.98
N ASP A 98 8.95 28.61 -6.74
CA ASP A 98 9.15 27.36 -6.02
C ASP A 98 8.23 26.27 -6.56
N ARG A 99 8.74 25.04 -6.65
CA ARG A 99 8.01 23.89 -7.17
C ARG A 99 8.39 22.64 -6.43
N PHE A 100 7.39 21.90 -5.94
CA PHE A 100 7.59 20.63 -5.24
C PHE A 100 6.59 19.58 -5.70
N THR A 101 7.08 18.38 -5.95
CA THR A 101 6.24 17.21 -6.21
C THR A 101 5.83 16.59 -4.88
N THR A 102 4.54 16.33 -4.70
CA THR A 102 4.00 15.77 -3.48
C THR A 102 4.41 14.31 -3.28
N ARG A 103 4.54 13.94 -2.00
CA ARG A 103 4.57 12.54 -1.57
C ARG A 103 3.30 12.23 -0.81
N SER A 104 2.76 11.02 -1.02
CA SER A 104 1.60 10.57 -0.23
C SER A 104 2.00 10.40 1.23
N SER A 105 1.20 10.98 2.15
CA SER A 105 1.36 10.74 3.57
C SER A 105 0.93 9.31 3.94
N TRP A 106 1.39 8.83 5.10
CA TRP A 106 0.92 7.55 5.63
C TRP A 106 -0.59 7.57 5.93
N ARG A 107 -1.13 8.72 6.35
CA ARG A 107 -2.57 8.90 6.62
C ARG A 107 -3.41 8.74 5.36
N LEU A 108 -2.99 9.36 4.25
CA LEU A 108 -3.65 9.18 2.96
C LEU A 108 -3.60 7.73 2.50
N LYS A 109 -2.45 7.07 2.66
CA LYS A 109 -2.31 5.65 2.30
C LYS A 109 -3.20 4.76 3.15
N ASP A 110 -3.28 5.03 4.45
CA ASP A 110 -4.15 4.31 5.37
C ASP A 110 -5.63 4.51 5.01
N GLU A 111 -6.06 5.74 4.82
CA GLU A 111 -7.43 6.07 4.38
C GLU A 111 -7.81 5.38 3.06
N THR A 112 -6.87 5.37 2.10
CA THR A 112 -7.12 4.88 0.74
C THR A 112 -7.05 3.37 0.64
N TYR A 113 -6.14 2.72 1.40
CA TYR A 113 -5.77 1.32 1.22
C TYR A 113 -5.95 0.45 2.46
N SER A 114 -6.38 0.99 3.59
CA SER A 114 -6.70 0.17 4.76
C SER A 114 -7.87 -0.75 4.45
N TYR A 115 -7.63 -2.05 4.55
CA TYR A 115 -8.59 -3.12 4.28
C TYR A 115 -8.57 -4.12 5.43
N ASP A 116 -9.74 -4.33 6.03
CA ASP A 116 -9.96 -5.20 7.20
C ASP A 116 -10.77 -6.46 6.87
N GLY A 117 -11.10 -6.66 5.60
CA GLY A 117 -11.83 -7.83 5.14
C GLY A 117 -10.95 -9.09 5.03
N PRO A 118 -11.54 -10.22 4.65
CA PRO A 118 -10.82 -11.48 4.49
C PRO A 118 -9.79 -11.40 3.38
N LEU A 119 -8.58 -11.91 3.64
CA LEU A 119 -7.48 -12.03 2.69
C LEU A 119 -7.07 -13.51 2.52
N GLY A 120 -6.44 -13.79 1.38
CA GLY A 120 -5.99 -15.13 1.02
C GLY A 120 -7.04 -15.94 0.28
N ALA A 121 -6.85 -17.25 0.25
CA ALA A 121 -7.77 -18.21 -0.38
C ALA A 121 -8.71 -18.80 0.65
N THR A 122 -10.01 -18.80 0.34
CA THR A 122 -11.04 -19.42 1.16
C THR A 122 -11.80 -20.45 0.34
N LEU A 123 -11.67 -21.72 0.70
CA LEU A 123 -12.47 -22.80 0.13
C LEU A 123 -13.91 -22.71 0.60
N LYS A 124 -14.83 -22.87 -0.32
CA LYS A 124 -16.28 -22.91 -0.16
C LYS A 124 -16.86 -24.17 -0.80
N GLU A 125 -18.07 -24.53 -0.38
CA GLU A 125 -18.85 -25.62 -1.02
C GLU A 125 -18.02 -26.93 -1.12
N ASP A 126 -17.40 -27.32 0.00
CA ASP A 126 -16.54 -28.51 0.09
C ASP A 126 -15.41 -28.56 -0.96
N GLY A 127 -14.84 -27.40 -1.28
CA GLY A 127 -13.73 -27.28 -2.21
C GLY A 127 -14.11 -27.06 -3.66
N LYS A 128 -15.41 -26.98 -3.98
CA LYS A 128 -15.88 -26.71 -5.35
C LYS A 128 -15.67 -25.26 -5.78
N ARG A 129 -15.55 -24.37 -4.80
CA ARG A 129 -15.31 -22.93 -5.02
C ARG A 129 -14.19 -22.42 -4.17
N VAL A 130 -13.40 -21.50 -4.70
CA VAL A 130 -12.34 -20.77 -3.99
C VAL A 130 -12.56 -19.29 -4.17
N ASP A 131 -12.75 -18.57 -3.08
CA ASP A 131 -12.74 -17.11 -3.08
C ASP A 131 -11.30 -16.65 -2.77
N LEU A 132 -10.73 -15.85 -3.68
CA LEU A 132 -9.39 -15.30 -3.60
C LEU A 132 -9.47 -13.80 -3.35
N THR A 133 -8.71 -13.30 -2.37
CA THR A 133 -8.51 -11.88 -2.17
C THR A 133 -7.05 -11.62 -1.84
N LEU A 134 -6.38 -10.84 -2.68
CA LEU A 134 -5.02 -10.35 -2.46
C LEU A 134 -5.05 -8.84 -2.27
N TRP A 135 -4.36 -8.34 -1.24
CA TRP A 135 -4.11 -6.92 -1.08
C TRP A 135 -2.78 -6.55 -1.74
N SER A 136 -2.83 -5.79 -2.81
CA SER A 136 -1.66 -5.34 -3.57
C SER A 136 -1.97 -4.02 -4.28
N PRO A 137 -2.01 -2.90 -3.51
CA PRO A 137 -2.48 -1.60 -4.03
C PRO A 137 -1.62 -1.04 -5.15
N SER A 138 -0.35 -1.42 -5.24
CA SER A 138 0.58 -0.95 -6.26
C SER A 138 0.73 -1.89 -7.46
N ALA A 139 -0.07 -2.96 -7.55
CA ALA A 139 -0.07 -3.83 -8.70
C ALA A 139 -0.82 -3.20 -9.89
N ASP A 140 -0.31 -3.41 -11.10
CA ASP A 140 -0.98 -3.03 -12.34
C ASP A 140 -1.94 -4.13 -12.78
N LYS A 141 -1.52 -5.42 -12.61
CA LYS A 141 -2.33 -6.61 -12.85
C LYS A 141 -1.97 -7.70 -11.84
N VAL A 142 -2.96 -8.53 -11.52
CA VAL A 142 -2.78 -9.71 -10.69
C VAL A 142 -3.48 -10.90 -11.35
N SER A 143 -2.82 -12.05 -11.33
CA SER A 143 -3.39 -13.32 -11.73
C SER A 143 -3.05 -14.40 -10.72
N VAL A 144 -3.85 -15.45 -10.66
CA VAL A 144 -3.53 -16.68 -9.94
C VAL A 144 -3.07 -17.73 -10.92
N VAL A 145 -1.92 -18.33 -10.70
CA VAL A 145 -1.39 -19.48 -11.43
C VAL A 145 -1.69 -20.72 -10.60
N VAL A 146 -2.44 -21.64 -11.16
CA VAL A 146 -2.87 -22.88 -10.48
C VAL A 146 -2.04 -24.05 -10.96
N TYR A 147 -1.55 -24.87 -10.03
CA TYR A 147 -0.74 -26.07 -10.28
C TYR A 147 -1.49 -27.32 -9.86
N ASP A 148 -1.15 -28.44 -10.51
CA ASP A 148 -1.78 -29.74 -10.27
C ASP A 148 -1.51 -30.25 -8.84
N LYS A 149 -2.53 -30.84 -8.22
CA LYS A 149 -2.43 -31.35 -6.84
C LYS A 149 -1.51 -32.56 -6.66
N LYS A 150 -1.22 -33.32 -7.74
CA LYS A 150 -0.32 -34.46 -7.70
C LYS A 150 1.10 -34.12 -8.17
N ASP A 151 1.19 -33.06 -8.99
CA ASP A 151 2.45 -32.58 -9.54
C ASP A 151 2.49 -31.05 -9.42
N PRO A 152 3.10 -30.51 -8.32
CA PRO A 152 3.17 -29.06 -8.11
C PRO A 152 3.96 -28.31 -9.17
N GLU A 153 4.68 -29.01 -10.06
CA GLU A 153 5.43 -28.37 -11.15
C GLU A 153 4.57 -28.16 -12.39
N LYS A 154 3.46 -28.90 -12.49
CA LYS A 154 2.56 -28.82 -13.65
C LYS A 154 1.58 -27.67 -13.49
N VAL A 155 1.71 -26.65 -14.33
CA VAL A 155 0.72 -25.58 -14.44
C VAL A 155 -0.57 -26.10 -15.06
N VAL A 156 -1.70 -25.91 -14.37
CA VAL A 156 -3.05 -26.21 -14.89
C VAL A 156 -3.56 -25.04 -15.71
N GLY A 157 -3.39 -23.83 -15.21
CA GLY A 157 -3.77 -22.61 -15.91
C GLY A 157 -3.58 -21.36 -15.06
N THR A 158 -3.91 -20.22 -15.67
CA THR A 158 -3.79 -18.89 -15.06
C THR A 158 -5.11 -18.15 -15.21
N VAL A 159 -5.59 -17.54 -14.13
CA VAL A 159 -6.84 -16.76 -14.12
C VAL A 159 -6.56 -15.36 -13.57
N ALA A 160 -6.99 -14.33 -14.29
CA ALA A 160 -6.83 -12.95 -13.87
C ALA A 160 -7.73 -12.63 -12.67
N LEU A 161 -7.23 -11.83 -11.73
CA LEU A 161 -8.02 -11.25 -10.67
C LEU A 161 -8.53 -9.88 -11.08
N GLU A 162 -9.70 -9.51 -10.60
CA GLU A 162 -10.30 -8.20 -10.80
C GLU A 162 -9.87 -7.25 -9.69
N LYS A 163 -9.60 -6.00 -10.07
CA LYS A 163 -9.26 -4.94 -9.12
C LYS A 163 -10.49 -4.58 -8.29
N GLY A 164 -10.40 -4.72 -6.99
CA GLY A 164 -11.40 -4.33 -6.03
C GLY A 164 -11.12 -2.98 -5.38
N GLU A 165 -11.85 -2.69 -4.33
CA GLU A 165 -11.66 -1.51 -3.50
C GLU A 165 -10.40 -1.59 -2.63
N LYS A 166 -9.92 -0.45 -2.16
CA LYS A 166 -8.83 -0.34 -1.17
C LYS A 166 -7.55 -1.13 -1.52
N GLY A 167 -7.25 -1.25 -2.81
CA GLY A 167 -6.05 -1.97 -3.28
C GLY A 167 -6.17 -3.48 -3.26
N THR A 168 -7.36 -4.04 -3.13
CA THR A 168 -7.60 -5.48 -3.21
C THR A 168 -7.73 -5.96 -4.66
N TRP A 169 -7.46 -7.23 -4.87
CA TRP A 169 -7.66 -7.97 -6.10
C TRP A 169 -8.42 -9.23 -5.75
N LYS A 170 -9.50 -9.52 -6.48
CA LYS A 170 -10.44 -10.59 -6.13
C LYS A 170 -10.72 -11.49 -7.33
N GLN A 171 -10.93 -12.76 -7.05
CA GLN A 171 -11.45 -13.73 -8.01
C GLN A 171 -12.15 -14.88 -7.29
N THR A 172 -13.14 -15.44 -7.93
CA THR A 172 -13.76 -16.69 -7.52
C THR A 172 -13.44 -17.77 -8.55
N LEU A 173 -12.82 -18.85 -8.12
CA LEU A 173 -12.57 -20.02 -8.94
C LEU A 173 -13.65 -21.07 -8.69
N ASP A 174 -14.20 -21.63 -9.77
CA ASP A 174 -15.18 -22.72 -9.75
C ASP A 174 -15.01 -23.62 -10.99
N ALA A 175 -15.96 -24.50 -11.25
CA ALA A 175 -15.92 -25.40 -12.40
C ALA A 175 -15.94 -24.66 -13.77
N ASN A 176 -16.40 -23.40 -13.81
CA ASN A 176 -16.50 -22.58 -15.02
C ASN A 176 -15.27 -21.70 -15.25
N SER A 177 -14.27 -21.76 -14.39
CA SER A 177 -13.07 -20.93 -14.48
C SER A 177 -12.08 -21.32 -15.59
N GLY A 178 -12.45 -22.26 -16.45
CA GLY A 178 -11.63 -22.69 -17.59
C GLY A 178 -10.43 -23.58 -17.23
N LEU A 179 -10.33 -24.02 -15.97
CA LEU A 179 -9.21 -24.84 -15.47
C LEU A 179 -9.48 -26.35 -15.52
N GLY A 180 -10.72 -26.77 -15.82
CA GLY A 180 -11.11 -28.18 -15.78
C GLY A 180 -11.12 -28.80 -14.40
N ILE A 181 -11.19 -27.96 -13.36
CA ILE A 181 -11.17 -28.37 -11.95
C ILE A 181 -12.59 -28.28 -11.39
N SER A 182 -13.09 -29.40 -10.84
CA SER A 182 -14.38 -29.46 -10.17
C SER A 182 -14.26 -29.36 -8.63
N ASN A 183 -13.07 -29.62 -8.08
CA ASN A 183 -12.76 -29.47 -6.66
C ASN A 183 -11.30 -29.06 -6.48
N TYR A 184 -11.08 -27.93 -5.88
CA TYR A 184 -9.78 -27.26 -5.74
C TYR A 184 -8.95 -27.75 -4.56
N THR A 185 -9.52 -28.57 -3.65
CA THR A 185 -8.80 -29.06 -2.48
C THR A 185 -7.51 -29.76 -2.86
N GLY A 186 -6.39 -29.27 -2.30
CA GLY A 186 -5.06 -29.82 -2.51
C GLY A 186 -4.34 -29.34 -3.77
N TYR A 187 -4.98 -28.57 -4.66
CA TYR A 187 -4.26 -27.89 -5.73
C TYR A 187 -3.39 -26.77 -5.16
N TYR A 188 -2.32 -26.42 -5.88
CA TYR A 188 -1.37 -25.39 -5.47
C TYR A 188 -1.49 -24.14 -6.32
N TYR A 189 -1.01 -23.00 -5.80
CA TYR A 189 -1.07 -21.75 -6.52
C TYR A 189 0.03 -20.77 -6.14
N HIS A 190 0.34 -19.86 -7.07
CA HIS A 190 1.02 -18.59 -6.85
C HIS A 190 0.12 -17.43 -7.22
N TYR A 191 0.37 -16.25 -6.69
CA TYR A 191 -0.04 -15.04 -7.38
C TYR A 191 1.06 -14.61 -8.35
N GLN A 192 0.64 -14.14 -9.52
CA GLN A 192 1.48 -13.49 -10.51
C GLN A 192 1.11 -12.01 -10.51
N ILE A 193 2.08 -11.16 -10.16
CA ILE A 193 1.87 -9.71 -10.02
C ILE A 193 2.68 -8.99 -11.08
N GLU A 194 2.01 -8.15 -11.87
CA GLU A 194 2.64 -7.20 -12.78
C GLU A 194 2.70 -5.82 -12.11
N ARG A 195 3.87 -5.20 -12.13
CA ARG A 195 4.11 -3.84 -11.64
C ARG A 195 5.15 -3.16 -12.48
N GLN A 196 4.83 -1.99 -13.06
CA GLN A 196 5.75 -1.21 -13.90
C GLN A 196 6.43 -2.05 -14.99
N GLY A 197 5.65 -2.90 -15.67
CA GLY A 197 6.12 -3.76 -16.75
C GLY A 197 6.96 -4.98 -16.29
N LYS A 198 7.11 -5.19 -14.98
CA LYS A 198 7.80 -6.38 -14.44
C LYS A 198 6.77 -7.34 -13.85
N THR A 199 6.93 -8.61 -14.16
CA THR A 199 6.08 -9.70 -13.66
C THR A 199 6.87 -10.56 -12.70
N VAL A 200 6.28 -10.83 -11.52
CA VAL A 200 6.86 -11.69 -10.49
C VAL A 200 5.84 -12.69 -9.98
N LEU A 201 6.30 -13.89 -9.62
CA LEU A 201 5.50 -14.85 -8.86
C LEU A 201 5.73 -14.61 -7.37
N VAL A 202 4.66 -14.69 -6.58
CA VAL A 202 4.72 -14.51 -5.13
C VAL A 202 3.87 -15.54 -4.42
N LEU A 203 4.33 -15.94 -3.24
CA LEU A 203 3.55 -16.72 -2.29
C LEU A 203 2.41 -15.84 -1.72
N ASP A 204 1.25 -16.42 -1.54
CA ASP A 204 0.16 -15.78 -0.79
C ASP A 204 0.62 -15.58 0.68
N PRO A 205 0.66 -14.33 1.18
CA PRO A 205 1.01 -14.07 2.59
C PRO A 205 0.06 -14.73 3.59
N TYR A 206 -1.15 -15.07 3.14
CA TYR A 206 -2.20 -15.73 3.93
C TYR A 206 -2.35 -17.21 3.60
N ALA A 207 -1.31 -17.82 3.00
CA ALA A 207 -1.28 -19.27 2.71
C ALA A 207 -1.47 -20.06 3.99
N LYS A 208 -2.40 -21.02 3.97
CA LYS A 208 -2.73 -21.88 5.10
C LYS A 208 -1.98 -23.20 5.06
N SER A 209 -1.42 -23.55 3.91
CA SER A 209 -0.57 -24.71 3.68
C SER A 209 0.28 -24.49 2.42
N LEU A 210 1.36 -25.25 2.29
CA LEU A 210 2.33 -25.12 1.21
C LEU A 210 2.56 -26.48 0.53
N ALA A 211 3.00 -26.42 -0.74
CA ALA A 211 3.61 -27.56 -1.39
C ALA A 211 4.94 -27.91 -0.70
N ALA A 212 5.34 -29.17 -0.79
CA ALA A 212 6.66 -29.60 -0.32
C ALA A 212 7.76 -28.80 -1.06
N TRP A 213 8.71 -28.28 -0.31
CA TRP A 213 9.84 -27.53 -0.87
C TRP A 213 10.88 -28.47 -1.45
N ASN A 214 11.33 -28.19 -2.67
CA ASN A 214 12.44 -28.89 -3.29
C ASN A 214 13.60 -27.92 -3.55
N SER A 215 14.66 -28.05 -2.75
CA SER A 215 15.82 -27.16 -2.81
C SER A 215 16.61 -27.29 -4.11
N ASP A 216 16.53 -28.39 -4.80
CA ASP A 216 17.27 -28.61 -6.07
C ASP A 216 16.55 -27.90 -7.22
N LEU A 217 15.22 -27.97 -7.27
CA LEU A 217 14.42 -27.22 -8.22
C LEU A 217 14.50 -25.72 -7.98
N ALA A 218 14.65 -25.26 -6.74
CA ALA A 218 14.80 -23.84 -6.41
C ALA A 218 16.02 -23.17 -7.07
N LYS A 219 16.96 -23.95 -7.59
CA LYS A 219 18.14 -23.47 -8.30
C LYS A 219 17.89 -23.25 -9.80
N THR A 220 16.80 -23.77 -10.35
CA THR A 220 16.55 -23.83 -11.79
C THR A 220 15.91 -22.56 -12.36
N ASP A 221 14.80 -22.10 -11.83
CA ASP A 221 14.10 -20.93 -12.32
C ASP A 221 13.37 -20.14 -11.22
N ALA A 222 12.76 -19.01 -11.62
CA ALA A 222 12.08 -18.10 -10.69
C ALA A 222 10.84 -18.72 -10.04
N ALA A 223 10.12 -19.61 -10.74
CA ALA A 223 8.90 -20.23 -10.20
C ALA A 223 9.21 -21.18 -9.05
N HIS A 224 10.35 -21.88 -9.14
CA HIS A 224 10.80 -22.82 -8.10
C HIS A 224 11.45 -22.14 -6.89
N LYS A 225 11.79 -20.82 -7.01
CA LYS A 225 12.34 -20.03 -5.90
C LYS A 225 11.28 -19.51 -4.93
N VAL A 226 10.01 -19.66 -5.28
CA VAL A 226 8.88 -19.18 -4.49
C VAL A 226 8.03 -20.38 -4.09
N ALA A 227 7.79 -20.54 -2.79
CA ALA A 227 6.92 -21.60 -2.30
C ALA A 227 5.50 -21.45 -2.85
N LYS A 228 4.85 -22.57 -3.18
CA LYS A 228 3.48 -22.61 -3.69
C LYS A 228 2.51 -22.78 -2.54
N ALA A 229 1.51 -21.93 -2.45
CA ALA A 229 0.42 -22.09 -1.50
C ALA A 229 -0.50 -23.24 -1.93
N ALA A 230 -1.19 -23.87 -0.98
CA ALA A 230 -2.17 -24.91 -1.25
C ALA A 230 -3.58 -24.44 -0.90
N PHE A 231 -4.56 -24.83 -1.73
CA PHE A 231 -5.97 -24.65 -1.42
C PHE A 231 -6.41 -25.70 -0.40
N VAL A 232 -6.58 -25.29 0.84
CA VAL A 232 -6.97 -26.16 1.95
C VAL A 232 -8.02 -25.50 2.83
N ASP A 233 -8.84 -26.33 3.46
CA ASP A 233 -9.73 -25.92 4.52
C ASP A 233 -9.06 -26.29 5.87
N PRO A 234 -8.58 -25.29 6.66
CA PRO A 234 -7.91 -25.57 7.92
C PRO A 234 -8.78 -26.34 8.92
N ALA A 235 -10.10 -26.16 8.85
CA ALA A 235 -11.03 -26.88 9.74
C ALA A 235 -11.06 -28.39 9.47
N LYS A 236 -10.62 -28.82 8.29
CA LYS A 236 -10.53 -30.25 7.91
C LYS A 236 -9.12 -30.82 8.03
N LEU A 237 -8.15 -29.99 8.45
CA LEU A 237 -6.78 -30.43 8.68
C LEU A 237 -6.55 -30.69 10.17
N GLY A 238 -5.86 -31.77 10.47
CA GLY A 238 -5.56 -32.16 11.85
C GLY A 238 -6.65 -33.00 12.51
N PRO A 239 -6.46 -33.34 13.78
CA PRO A 239 -7.38 -34.19 14.54
C PRO A 239 -8.73 -33.51 14.71
N GLN A 240 -9.82 -34.22 14.39
CA GLN A 240 -11.18 -33.69 14.54
C GLN A 240 -11.65 -33.77 16.01
N ASP A 241 -11.13 -34.74 16.77
CA ASP A 241 -11.38 -34.94 18.19
C ASP A 241 -10.14 -34.55 19.00
N LEU A 242 -10.08 -33.32 19.47
CA LEU A 242 -9.04 -32.88 20.40
C LEU A 242 -9.51 -33.13 21.83
N THR A 243 -9.13 -34.29 22.38
CA THR A 243 -9.17 -34.50 23.82
C THR A 243 -7.92 -33.88 24.44
N TYR A 244 -8.09 -32.74 25.06
CA TYR A 244 -7.00 -32.12 25.83
C TYR A 244 -6.72 -32.98 27.06
N GLY A 245 -5.50 -33.44 27.22
CA GLY A 245 -5.06 -34.07 28.45
C GLY A 245 -5.25 -33.13 29.64
N LYS A 246 -5.96 -33.59 30.66
CA LYS A 246 -6.07 -32.82 31.90
C LYS A 246 -4.74 -32.93 32.65
N ILE A 247 -3.91 -31.91 32.57
CA ILE A 247 -2.69 -31.81 33.35
C ILE A 247 -3.06 -31.28 34.72
N ARG A 248 -2.68 -32.03 35.76
CA ARG A 248 -2.95 -31.64 37.16
C ARG A 248 -2.26 -30.30 37.46
N ASN A 249 -3.01 -29.37 38.04
CA ASN A 249 -2.56 -28.01 38.39
C ASN A 249 -2.30 -27.04 37.19
N PHE A 250 -2.54 -27.45 35.96
CA PHE A 250 -2.50 -26.55 34.81
C PHE A 250 -3.82 -25.81 34.72
N LYS A 251 -3.83 -24.49 35.03
CA LYS A 251 -5.03 -23.66 35.09
C LYS A 251 -5.00 -22.54 34.07
N SER A 252 -3.82 -22.10 33.70
CA SER A 252 -3.63 -20.96 32.80
C SER A 252 -2.37 -21.14 31.97
N ARG A 253 -2.18 -20.26 31.00
CA ARG A 253 -1.02 -20.27 30.10
C ARG A 253 0.29 -20.04 30.87
N GLU A 254 0.23 -19.33 31.98
CA GLU A 254 1.37 -19.00 32.84
C GLU A 254 1.89 -20.24 33.60
N ASP A 255 1.08 -21.28 33.74
CA ASP A 255 1.48 -22.54 34.33
C ASP A 255 2.34 -23.42 33.39
N ALA A 256 2.49 -22.99 32.11
CA ALA A 256 3.25 -23.75 31.12
C ALA A 256 4.74 -23.42 31.21
N VAL A 257 5.57 -24.50 31.25
CA VAL A 257 6.99 -24.39 30.92
C VAL A 257 7.17 -24.84 29.48
N ILE A 258 7.54 -23.92 28.62
CA ILE A 258 7.75 -24.19 27.19
C ILE A 258 9.23 -24.44 26.97
N TYR A 259 9.57 -25.63 26.45
CA TYR A 259 10.92 -25.99 26.04
C TYR A 259 10.95 -26.11 24.52
N GLU A 260 11.80 -25.34 23.88
CA GLU A 260 12.05 -25.42 22.44
C GLU A 260 13.50 -25.92 22.24
N ALA A 261 13.67 -27.00 21.52
CA ALA A 261 14.97 -27.52 21.18
C ALA A 261 15.10 -27.71 19.68
N HIS A 262 16.19 -27.26 19.13
CA HIS A 262 16.61 -27.57 17.78
C HIS A 262 17.52 -28.81 17.84
N VAL A 263 17.14 -29.89 17.16
CA VAL A 263 17.89 -31.16 17.12
C VAL A 263 18.69 -31.23 15.81
#